data_c0f6d65444156a6060fc98a2d52de6c1
#
_entry.id   c0f6d65444156a6060fc98a2d52de6c1
#
_cell.length_a   1.000
_cell.length_b   1.000
_cell.length_c   1.000
_cell.angle_alpha   90.00
_cell.angle_beta   90.00
_cell.angle_gamma   90.00
#
_symmetry.space_group_name_H-M   'P 1'
#
loop_
_entity.id
_entity.type
_entity.pdbx_description
1 polymer ?
#
loop_
_entity_poly.entity_id
_entity_poly.type
_entity_poly.pdbx_seq_one_letter_code
_entity_poly.pdbx_strand_id
1 'polypeptide(L)'
;MELNEKLQGLRKQKGLTHEELAEVLFVSRTAISKWESGRGYPNIESLKAISKFFGVTIDELLSGDELLTIAEKDTKQKEKHIDSFRLWIYNQ
;
A
#
# COMPACT_ATOMS: atom_id res chain seq x y z
N MET A 1 7.77 2.39 -13.92
CA MET A 1 7.79 1.13 -13.17
C MET A 1 6.65 1.08 -12.18
N GLU A 2 5.94 -0.01 -12.17
CA GLU A 2 4.82 -0.16 -11.26
C GLU A 2 5.25 -0.72 -9.91
N LEU A 3 4.36 -0.64 -8.92
CA LEU A 3 4.64 -1.06 -7.55
C LEU A 3 5.17 -2.48 -7.45
N ASN A 4 4.57 -3.43 -8.19
CA ASN A 4 4.98 -4.83 -8.13
C ASN A 4 6.47 -5.00 -8.44
N GLU A 5 6.94 -4.34 -9.47
CA GLU A 5 8.35 -4.40 -9.87
C GLU A 5 9.25 -3.68 -8.88
N LYS A 6 8.85 -2.52 -8.43
CA LYS A 6 9.63 -1.73 -7.48
C LYS A 6 9.76 -2.43 -6.13
N LEU A 7 8.68 -2.98 -5.63
CA LEU A 7 8.70 -3.69 -4.35
C LEU A 7 9.61 -4.91 -4.43
N GLN A 8 9.50 -5.69 -5.50
CA GLN A 8 10.37 -6.84 -5.70
C GLN A 8 11.84 -6.42 -5.76
N GLY A 9 12.14 -5.35 -6.50
CA GLY A 9 13.50 -4.84 -6.62
C GLY A 9 14.07 -4.38 -5.27
N LEU A 10 13.30 -3.64 -4.51
CA LEU A 10 13.71 -3.17 -3.19
C LEU A 10 13.96 -4.34 -2.23
N ARG A 11 13.07 -5.32 -2.25
CA ARG A 11 13.22 -6.51 -1.41
C ARG A 11 14.50 -7.27 -1.75
N LYS A 12 14.75 -7.49 -3.04
CA LYS A 12 15.95 -8.20 -3.50
C LYS A 12 17.23 -7.44 -3.18
N GLN A 13 17.21 -6.12 -3.28
CA GLN A 13 18.36 -5.29 -2.92
C GLN A 13 18.75 -5.46 -1.46
N LYS A 14 17.78 -5.65 -0.58
CA LYS A 14 18.05 -5.89 0.83
C LYS A 14 18.29 -7.36 1.15
N GLY A 15 18.20 -8.23 0.15
CA GLY A 15 18.43 -9.66 0.33
C GLY A 15 17.37 -10.35 1.19
N LEU A 16 16.14 -9.84 1.17
CA LEU A 16 15.06 -10.38 1.99
C LEU A 16 14.23 -11.40 1.24
N THR A 17 13.77 -12.43 1.95
CA THR A 17 12.76 -13.35 1.44
C THR A 17 11.38 -12.72 1.60
N HIS A 18 10.37 -13.31 0.95
CA HIS A 18 8.97 -12.88 1.14
C HIS A 18 8.58 -12.93 2.61
N GLU A 19 8.98 -14.00 3.30
CA GLU A 19 8.65 -14.18 4.72
C GLU A 19 9.29 -13.10 5.60
N GLU A 20 10.56 -12.79 5.33
CA GLU A 20 11.27 -11.77 6.10
C GLU A 20 10.64 -10.39 5.91
N LEU A 21 10.30 -10.05 4.67
CA LEU A 21 9.65 -8.77 4.41
C LEU A 21 8.27 -8.72 5.05
N ALA A 22 7.52 -9.83 5.00
CA ALA A 22 6.21 -9.90 5.64
C ALA A 22 6.30 -9.65 7.14
N GLU A 23 7.30 -10.21 7.80
CA GLU A 23 7.52 -9.99 9.24
C GLU A 23 7.79 -8.53 9.55
N VAL A 24 8.65 -7.90 8.77
CA VAL A 24 9.01 -6.49 8.98
C VAL A 24 7.79 -5.58 8.80
N LEU A 25 6.95 -5.88 7.82
CA LEU A 25 5.79 -5.05 7.51
C LEU A 25 4.54 -5.44 8.28
N PHE A 26 4.62 -6.50 9.12
CA PHE A 26 3.47 -7.01 9.88
C PHE A 26 2.30 -7.41 8.99
N VAL A 27 2.60 -8.09 7.88
CA VAL A 27 1.59 -8.60 6.95
C VAL A 27 1.88 -10.08 6.67
N SER A 28 0.97 -10.73 5.95
CA SER A 28 1.17 -12.13 5.59
C SER A 28 2.11 -12.25 4.39
N ARG A 29 2.78 -13.39 4.28
CA ARG A 29 3.59 -13.71 3.10
C ARG A 29 2.74 -13.68 1.83
N THR A 30 1.49 -14.15 1.94
CA THR A 30 0.55 -14.13 0.83
C THR A 30 0.30 -12.72 0.31
N ALA A 31 0.19 -11.74 1.21
CA ALA A 31 0.03 -10.34 0.84
C ALA A 31 1.22 -9.85 0.03
N ILE A 32 2.44 -10.13 0.50
CA ILE A 32 3.66 -9.74 -0.23
C ILE A 32 3.66 -10.37 -1.64
N SER A 33 3.33 -11.66 -1.73
CA SER A 33 3.29 -12.37 -3.00
C SER A 33 2.28 -11.75 -3.96
N LYS A 34 1.10 -11.38 -3.47
CA LYS A 34 0.09 -10.71 -4.29
C LYS A 34 0.58 -9.37 -4.82
N TRP A 35 1.18 -8.57 -3.94
CA TRP A 35 1.67 -7.24 -4.34
C TRP A 35 2.77 -7.35 -5.39
N GLU A 36 3.71 -8.29 -5.23
CA GLU A 36 4.80 -8.45 -6.18
C GLU A 36 4.37 -9.08 -7.50
N SER A 37 3.26 -9.80 -7.52
CA SER A 37 2.74 -10.39 -8.75
C SER A 37 1.75 -9.49 -9.49
N GLY A 38 1.45 -8.33 -8.92
CA GLY A 38 0.52 -7.39 -9.52
C GLY A 38 -0.95 -7.78 -9.35
N ARG A 39 -1.25 -8.75 -8.49
CA ARG A 39 -2.63 -9.20 -8.26
C ARG A 39 -3.38 -8.39 -7.21
N GLY A 40 -2.72 -7.46 -6.57
CA GLY A 40 -3.34 -6.61 -5.57
C GLY A 40 -2.40 -5.52 -5.13
N TYR A 41 -2.93 -4.55 -4.41
CA TYR A 41 -2.16 -3.42 -3.89
C TYR A 41 -2.25 -3.39 -2.38
N PRO A 42 -1.17 -2.94 -1.71
CA PRO A 42 -1.23 -2.70 -0.27
C PRO A 42 -2.16 -1.52 0.03
N ASN A 43 -2.76 -1.53 1.21
CA ASN A 43 -3.52 -0.38 1.67
C ASN A 43 -2.57 0.74 2.09
N ILE A 44 -3.13 1.90 2.43
CA ILE A 44 -2.32 3.08 2.78
C ILE A 44 -1.38 2.81 3.95
N GLU A 45 -1.85 2.09 4.95
CA GLU A 45 -1.02 1.75 6.13
C GLU A 45 0.19 0.90 5.73
N SER A 46 -0.03 -0.09 4.87
CA SER A 46 1.07 -0.93 4.38
C SER A 46 2.01 -0.14 3.48
N LEU A 47 1.49 0.77 2.66
CA LEU A 47 2.32 1.63 1.82
C LEU A 47 3.22 2.52 2.67
N LYS A 48 2.69 3.08 3.75
CA LYS A 48 3.50 3.88 4.68
C LYS A 48 4.61 3.04 5.30
N ALA A 49 4.30 1.81 5.68
CA ALA A 49 5.29 0.91 6.25
C ALA A 49 6.39 0.57 5.24
N ILE A 50 6.01 0.29 4.00
CA ILE A 50 6.95 0.01 2.92
C ILE A 50 7.86 1.22 2.68
N SER A 51 7.26 2.39 2.56
CA SER A 51 7.97 3.65 2.36
C SER A 51 8.99 3.88 3.47
N LYS A 52 8.58 3.71 4.69
CA LYS A 52 9.42 3.92 5.87
C LYS A 52 10.56 2.93 5.95
N PHE A 53 10.25 1.65 5.71
CA PHE A 53 11.26 0.59 5.81
C PHE A 53 12.34 0.72 4.73
N PHE A 54 11.96 1.01 3.50
CA PHE A 54 12.92 1.12 2.41
C PHE A 54 13.49 2.54 2.24
N GLY A 55 12.97 3.52 2.95
CA GLY A 55 13.45 4.89 2.85
C GLY A 55 13.12 5.54 1.52
N VAL A 56 11.98 5.21 0.93
CA VAL A 56 11.51 5.79 -0.33
C VAL A 56 10.15 6.44 -0.10
N THR A 57 9.78 7.38 -0.95
CA THR A 57 8.47 8.03 -0.85
C THR A 57 7.41 7.13 -1.50
N ILE A 58 6.15 7.37 -1.13
CA ILE A 58 5.03 6.67 -1.77
C ILE A 58 4.98 7.03 -3.25
N ASP A 59 5.29 8.27 -3.60
CA ASP A 59 5.33 8.71 -5.00
C ASP A 59 6.39 7.95 -5.81
N GLU A 60 7.50 7.60 -5.17
CA GLU A 60 8.52 6.78 -5.82
C GLU A 60 8.09 5.33 -6.00
N LEU A 61 7.23 4.84 -5.10
CA LEU A 61 6.71 3.47 -5.17
C LEU A 61 5.63 3.29 -6.23
N LEU A 62 4.77 4.29 -6.40
CA LEU A 62 3.55 4.16 -7.20
C LEU A 62 3.59 5.07 -8.42
N SER A 63 3.01 4.59 -9.52
CA SER A 63 2.67 5.46 -10.65
C SER A 63 1.45 6.31 -10.25
N GLY A 64 1.21 7.40 -10.99
CA GLY A 64 0.04 8.25 -10.74
C GLY A 64 -1.27 7.47 -10.82
N ASP A 65 -1.39 6.58 -11.80
CA ASP A 65 -2.59 5.75 -11.97
C ASP A 65 -2.79 4.78 -10.81
N GLU A 66 -1.70 4.19 -10.33
CA GLU A 66 -1.76 3.29 -9.18
C GLU A 66 -2.20 4.01 -7.92
N LEU A 67 -1.67 5.21 -7.71
CA LEU A 67 -2.02 6.03 -6.55
C LEU A 67 -3.51 6.35 -6.55
N LEU A 68 -4.07 6.73 -7.70
CA LEU A 68 -5.50 6.99 -7.83
C LEU A 68 -6.34 5.76 -7.54
N THR A 69 -5.91 4.60 -8.05
CA THR A 69 -6.62 3.35 -7.83
C THR A 69 -6.70 2.99 -6.34
N ILE A 70 -5.58 3.13 -5.64
CA ILE A 70 -5.52 2.83 -4.20
C ILE A 70 -6.35 3.84 -3.41
N ALA A 71 -6.27 5.11 -3.75
CA ALA A 71 -7.04 6.15 -3.08
C ALA A 71 -8.55 5.93 -3.24
N GLU A 72 -8.99 5.52 -4.42
CA GLU A 72 -10.39 5.19 -4.67
C GLU A 72 -10.88 4.03 -3.81
N LYS A 73 -10.07 2.97 -3.72
CA LYS A 73 -10.42 1.80 -2.89
C LYS A 73 -10.51 2.18 -1.42
N ASP A 74 -9.57 2.93 -0.92
CA ASP A 74 -9.58 3.39 0.47
C ASP A 74 -10.81 4.27 0.74
N THR A 75 -11.14 5.16 -0.17
CA THR A 75 -12.31 6.01 -0.05
C THR A 75 -13.58 5.17 0.01
N LYS A 76 -13.70 4.17 -0.87
CA LYS A 76 -14.86 3.28 -0.88
C LYS A 76 -14.98 2.46 0.39
N GLN A 77 -13.86 1.96 0.91
CA GLN A 77 -13.87 1.19 2.15
C GLN A 77 -14.28 2.04 3.35
N LYS A 78 -13.88 3.28 3.36
CA LYS A 78 -14.19 4.21 4.45
C LYS A 78 -15.55 4.89 4.30
N GLU A 79 -16.16 4.79 3.15
CA GLU A 79 -17.40 5.51 2.82
C GLU A 79 -18.52 5.22 3.80
N LYS A 80 -18.66 3.98 4.26
CA LYS A 80 -19.67 3.61 5.24
C LYS A 80 -19.50 4.31 6.58
N HIS A 81 -18.29 4.66 6.93
CA HIS A 81 -18.00 5.36 8.18
C HIS A 81 -17.95 6.88 7.99
N ILE A 82 -17.54 7.30 6.80
CA ILE A 82 -17.33 8.72 6.48
C ILE A 82 -18.63 9.45 6.19
N ASP A 83 -19.66 8.75 5.72
CA ASP A 83 -20.94 9.39 5.44
C ASP A 83 -21.51 10.11 6.66
N SER A 84 -21.48 9.45 7.82
CA SER A 84 -21.90 10.05 9.07
C SER A 84 -21.03 11.26 9.44
N PHE A 85 -19.73 11.14 9.18
CA PHE A 85 -18.78 12.20 9.46
C PHE A 85 -18.99 13.41 8.55
N ARG A 86 -19.28 13.18 7.28
CA ARG A 86 -19.57 14.26 6.33
C ARG A 86 -20.83 15.00 6.72
N LEU A 87 -21.88 14.29 7.10
CA LEU A 87 -23.11 14.90 7.57
C LEU A 87 -22.87 15.73 8.82
N TRP A 88 -22.04 15.22 9.72
CA TRP A 88 -21.67 15.94 10.92
C TRP A 88 -20.97 17.27 10.60
N ILE A 89 -20.02 17.24 9.65
CA ILE A 89 -19.30 18.44 9.22
C ILE A 89 -20.23 19.45 8.57
N TYR A 90 -21.12 18.99 7.69
CA TYR A 90 -22.06 19.89 7.01
C TYR A 90 -23.05 20.55 7.96
N ASN A 91 -23.35 19.90 9.06
CA ASN A 91 -24.29 20.42 10.04
C ASN A 91 -23.63 21.32 11.07
N GLN A 92 -22.34 21.50 10.98
CA GLN A 92 -21.63 22.48 11.83
C GLN A 92 -21.68 23.86 11.20
#